data_9ea5ef6b63cc2b0f8c54800e6849dcbb
#
_entry.id   9ea5ef6b63cc2b0f8c54800e6849dcbb
#
_cell.length_a   1.000
_cell.length_b   1.000
_cell.length_c   1.000
_cell.angle_alpha   90.00
_cell.angle_beta   90.00
_cell.angle_gamma   90.00
#
_symmetry.space_group_name_H-M   'P 1'
#
loop_
_entity.id
_entity.type
_entity.pdbx_description
1 polymer ?
#
loop_
_entity_poly.entity_id
_entity_poly.type
_entity_poly.pdbx_seq_one_letter_code
_entity_poly.pdbx_strand_id
1 'polypeptide(L)'
;MRAAGIDDLTAKQKIIVELYDKFFRKAFPKMTERLGIVYTPVEVVDFIIQSVNDVLQQEFGQTLGSKGVHIIDPFTGTGTFITRLLQSGLISKDELAYKFKNEIHANEIVLLAYYIAAINIEQVFHNIMGGDYVPFEGICLTDTFALYEKDDLVSEVLADNSTRRRKQKKLDIRVIVGNPPFLGAKLLRRGLGNDYVETL
;
A
#
# COMPACT_ATOMS: atom_id res chain seq x y z
N MET A 1 -17.14 10.30 18.90
CA MET A 1 -17.36 11.75 19.07
C MET A 1 -16.09 12.62 19.20
N ARG A 2 -14.88 12.17 18.86
CA ARG A 2 -13.64 13.01 18.92
C ARG A 2 -13.13 13.51 17.56
N ALA A 3 -13.72 13.10 16.44
CA ALA A 3 -13.25 13.51 15.09
C ALA A 3 -13.88 14.80 14.54
N ALA A 4 -14.90 15.34 15.18
CA ALA A 4 -15.69 16.47 14.65
C ALA A 4 -15.05 17.86 14.88
N GLY A 5 -13.86 17.95 15.44
CA GLY A 5 -13.18 19.23 15.71
C GLY A 5 -11.74 19.32 15.21
N ILE A 6 -11.30 18.38 14.36
CA ILE A 6 -9.94 18.35 13.84
C ILE A 6 -9.99 18.75 12.37
N ASP A 7 -9.61 20.00 12.09
CA ASP A 7 -9.62 20.55 10.74
C ASP A 7 -8.39 20.14 9.90
N ASP A 8 -7.38 19.55 10.54
CA ASP A 8 -6.20 19.04 9.87
C ASP A 8 -6.39 17.59 9.41
N LEU A 9 -6.32 17.38 8.11
CA LEU A 9 -6.42 16.09 7.43
C LEU A 9 -5.37 15.08 7.92
N THR A 10 -4.15 15.54 8.18
CA THR A 10 -3.05 14.73 8.68
C THR A 10 -3.37 14.21 10.07
N ALA A 11 -3.96 15.05 10.92
CA ALA A 11 -4.39 14.67 12.26
C ALA A 11 -5.57 13.68 12.23
N LYS A 12 -6.53 13.86 11.32
CA LYS A 12 -7.63 12.90 11.13
C LYS A 12 -7.12 11.54 10.68
N GLN A 13 -6.20 11.52 9.71
CA GLN A 13 -5.58 10.31 9.19
C GLN A 13 -4.78 9.58 10.29
N LYS A 14 -4.00 10.32 11.08
CA LYS A 14 -3.27 9.77 12.22
C LYS A 14 -4.21 9.11 13.23
N ILE A 15 -5.35 9.72 13.54
CA ILE A 15 -6.34 9.16 14.46
C ILE A 15 -6.97 7.88 13.89
N ILE A 16 -7.31 7.84 12.60
CA ILE A 16 -7.88 6.64 11.96
C ILE A 16 -6.87 5.49 12.02
N VAL A 17 -5.61 5.74 11.68
CA VAL A 17 -4.54 4.74 11.74
C VAL A 17 -4.29 4.26 13.18
N GLU A 18 -4.24 5.17 14.17
CA GLU A 18 -4.09 4.78 15.57
C GLU A 18 -5.28 3.99 16.11
N LEU A 19 -6.50 4.38 15.76
CA LEU A 19 -7.71 3.64 16.15
C LEU A 19 -7.71 2.25 15.54
N TYR A 20 -7.32 2.14 14.26
CA TYR A 20 -7.20 0.86 13.57
C TYR A 20 -6.16 -0.03 14.25
N ASP A 21 -4.94 0.46 14.48
CA ASP A 21 -3.86 -0.29 15.14
C ASP A 21 -4.28 -0.75 16.55
N LYS A 22 -4.82 0.16 17.36
CA LYS A 22 -5.32 -0.16 18.70
C LYS A 22 -6.47 -1.17 18.66
N PHE A 23 -7.39 -1.02 17.71
CA PHE A 23 -8.50 -1.95 17.53
C PHE A 23 -7.98 -3.35 17.13
N PHE A 24 -7.12 -3.42 16.12
CA PHE A 24 -6.59 -4.70 15.63
C PHE A 24 -5.76 -5.42 16.68
N ARG A 25 -4.87 -4.73 17.38
CA ARG A 25 -4.08 -5.32 18.49
C ARG A 25 -4.96 -5.84 19.62
N LYS A 26 -6.07 -5.15 19.90
CA LYS A 26 -6.96 -5.50 21.00
C LYS A 26 -7.99 -6.55 20.60
N ALA A 27 -8.57 -6.46 19.40
CA ALA A 27 -9.60 -7.38 18.92
C ALA A 27 -9.03 -8.68 18.32
N PHE A 28 -7.83 -8.59 17.70
CA PHE A 28 -7.20 -9.71 16.99
C PHE A 28 -5.71 -9.87 17.32
N PRO A 29 -5.32 -10.01 18.60
CA PRO A 29 -3.92 -10.02 19.01
C PRO A 29 -3.11 -11.13 18.32
N LYS A 30 -3.68 -12.34 18.24
CA LYS A 30 -3.02 -13.49 17.58
C LYS A 30 -2.82 -13.26 16.07
N MET A 31 -3.73 -12.56 15.41
CA MET A 31 -3.63 -12.25 13.98
C MET A 31 -2.59 -11.16 13.74
N THR A 32 -2.57 -10.13 14.57
CA THR A 32 -1.59 -9.03 14.51
C THR A 32 -0.17 -9.56 14.72
N GLU A 33 0.03 -10.43 15.71
CA GLU A 33 1.32 -11.10 15.95
C GLU A 33 1.72 -12.01 14.79
N ARG A 34 0.76 -12.81 14.29
CA ARG A 34 0.99 -13.76 13.20
C ARG A 34 1.31 -13.07 11.86
N LEU A 35 0.69 -11.93 11.58
CA LEU A 35 0.89 -11.16 10.35
C LEU A 35 2.00 -10.13 10.47
N GLY A 36 2.61 -9.97 11.65
CA GLY A 36 3.71 -9.03 11.86
C GLY A 36 3.33 -7.58 11.53
N ILE A 37 2.07 -7.20 11.81
CA ILE A 37 1.58 -5.85 11.50
C ILE A 37 2.30 -4.83 12.38
N VAL A 38 3.16 -4.01 11.77
CA VAL A 38 3.91 -2.94 12.44
C VAL A 38 3.61 -1.62 11.74
N TYR A 39 3.24 -0.62 12.55
CA TYR A 39 3.06 0.74 12.05
C TYR A 39 4.41 1.38 11.68
N THR A 40 4.48 1.98 10.50
CA THR A 40 5.66 2.74 10.07
C THR A 40 5.46 4.22 10.41
N PRO A 41 6.39 4.86 11.16
CA PRO A 41 6.33 6.28 11.42
C PRO A 41 6.30 7.09 10.11
N VAL A 42 5.51 8.14 10.09
CA VAL A 42 5.28 8.97 8.89
C VAL A 42 6.59 9.58 8.40
N GLU A 43 7.46 9.99 9.31
CA GLU A 43 8.76 10.59 9.02
C GLU A 43 9.69 9.61 8.29
N VAL A 44 9.60 8.32 8.63
CA VAL A 44 10.36 7.25 7.95
C VAL A 44 9.81 7.02 6.54
N VAL A 45 8.48 7.02 6.40
CA VAL A 45 7.82 6.89 5.10
C VAL A 45 8.21 8.03 4.18
N ASP A 46 8.16 9.27 4.68
CA ASP A 46 8.54 10.47 3.91
C ASP A 46 10.01 10.42 3.48
N PHE A 47 10.90 10.01 4.38
CA PHE A 47 12.31 9.83 4.06
C PHE A 47 12.52 8.79 2.95
N ILE A 48 11.83 7.64 3.03
CA ILE A 48 11.93 6.58 2.01
C ILE A 48 11.43 7.10 0.65
N ILE A 49 10.26 7.76 0.61
CA ILE A 49 9.68 8.30 -0.62
C ILE A 49 10.61 9.32 -1.27
N GLN A 50 11.17 10.25 -0.49
CA GLN A 50 12.15 11.22 -0.99
C GLN A 50 13.40 10.53 -1.53
N SER A 51 13.96 9.58 -0.78
CA SER A 51 15.16 8.84 -1.18
C SER A 51 14.94 8.07 -2.49
N VAL A 52 13.78 7.45 -2.67
CA VAL A 52 13.43 6.75 -3.91
C VAL A 52 13.37 7.73 -5.09
N ASN A 53 12.77 8.91 -4.90
CA ASN A 53 12.73 9.94 -5.94
C ASN A 53 14.12 10.42 -6.33
N ASP A 54 15.00 10.64 -5.34
CA ASP A 54 16.38 11.08 -5.57
C ASP A 54 17.18 10.02 -6.34
N VAL A 55 17.04 8.75 -5.99
CA VAL A 55 17.68 7.63 -6.72
C VAL A 55 17.14 7.51 -8.14
N LEU A 56 15.82 7.61 -8.34
CA LEU A 56 15.23 7.61 -9.68
C LEU A 56 15.80 8.72 -10.54
N GLN A 57 15.96 9.89 -9.97
CA GLN A 57 16.48 11.06 -10.69
C GLN A 57 17.97 10.92 -11.01
N GLN A 58 18.78 10.47 -10.06
CA GLN A 58 20.23 10.35 -10.21
C GLN A 58 20.63 9.21 -11.14
N GLU A 59 19.99 8.04 -11.01
CA GLU A 59 20.40 6.82 -11.73
C GLU A 59 19.65 6.62 -13.05
N PHE A 60 18.41 7.11 -13.16
CA PHE A 60 17.56 6.84 -14.31
C PHE A 60 17.05 8.09 -15.04
N GLY A 61 17.34 9.31 -14.52
CA GLY A 61 16.81 10.56 -15.07
C GLY A 61 15.28 10.66 -15.03
N GLN A 62 14.64 9.92 -14.12
CA GLN A 62 13.20 9.85 -13.93
C GLN A 62 12.81 10.33 -12.53
N THR A 63 11.52 10.60 -12.32
CA THR A 63 10.94 10.94 -11.03
C THR A 63 9.79 9.98 -10.70
N LEU A 64 9.27 10.03 -9.50
CA LEU A 64 8.04 9.29 -9.14
C LEU A 64 6.83 9.72 -9.97
N GLY A 65 6.83 10.94 -10.53
CA GLY A 65 5.81 11.45 -11.46
C GLY A 65 5.98 10.98 -12.90
N SER A 66 7.18 10.57 -13.31
CA SER A 66 7.46 10.20 -14.70
C SER A 66 6.55 9.08 -15.19
N LYS A 67 6.02 9.23 -16.40
CA LYS A 67 5.19 8.22 -17.06
C LYS A 67 5.97 6.93 -17.29
N GLY A 68 5.35 5.78 -17.03
CA GLY A 68 5.98 4.45 -17.11
C GLY A 68 6.69 4.03 -15.81
N VAL A 69 6.81 4.91 -14.82
CA VAL A 69 7.32 4.54 -13.49
C VAL A 69 6.17 3.99 -12.66
N HIS A 70 5.92 2.68 -12.77
CA HIS A 70 4.93 1.99 -11.94
C HIS A 70 5.45 1.81 -10.52
N ILE A 71 4.64 2.21 -9.53
CA ILE A 71 4.95 2.19 -8.09
C ILE A 71 4.01 1.21 -7.41
N ILE A 72 4.53 0.33 -6.56
CA ILE A 72 3.72 -0.60 -5.77
C ILE A 72 4.12 -0.57 -4.30
N ASP A 73 3.11 -0.56 -3.43
CA ASP A 73 3.23 -0.98 -2.03
C ASP A 73 2.65 -2.39 -1.88
N PRO A 74 3.49 -3.42 -1.76
CA PRO A 74 3.02 -4.80 -1.71
C PRO A 74 2.49 -5.22 -0.33
N PHE A 75 2.56 -4.35 0.69
CA PHE A 75 2.15 -4.60 2.08
C PHE A 75 1.46 -3.36 2.66
N THR A 76 0.41 -2.93 1.96
CA THR A 76 -0.19 -1.59 2.08
C THR A 76 -0.69 -1.25 3.48
N GLY A 77 -1.17 -2.23 4.25
CA GLY A 77 -1.77 -1.98 5.55
C GLY A 77 -2.96 -1.02 5.43
N THR A 78 -2.85 0.13 6.11
CA THR A 78 -3.87 1.20 6.05
C THR A 78 -3.62 2.25 4.96
N GLY A 79 -2.65 2.02 4.07
CA GLY A 79 -2.35 2.89 2.94
C GLY A 79 -1.35 4.01 3.23
N THR A 80 -0.55 3.92 4.30
CA THR A 80 0.34 5.01 4.72
C THR A 80 1.34 5.41 3.64
N PHE A 81 2.03 4.46 3.00
CA PHE A 81 2.99 4.78 1.94
C PHE A 81 2.34 5.48 0.76
N ILE A 82 1.19 4.96 0.29
CA ILE A 82 0.50 5.56 -0.87
C ILE A 82 -0.06 6.94 -0.52
N THR A 83 -0.68 7.11 0.65
CA THR A 83 -1.21 8.42 1.05
C THR A 83 -0.10 9.46 1.21
N ARG A 84 1.05 9.09 1.78
CA ARG A 84 2.21 9.98 1.88
C ARG A 84 2.82 10.30 0.52
N LEU A 85 2.88 9.31 -0.38
CA LEU A 85 3.31 9.53 -1.77
C LEU A 85 2.44 10.58 -2.47
N LEU A 86 1.11 10.48 -2.36
CA LEU A 86 0.19 11.46 -2.94
C LEU A 86 0.38 12.87 -2.34
N GLN A 87 0.68 12.96 -1.05
CA GLN A 87 0.87 14.22 -0.31
C GLN A 87 2.27 14.83 -0.46
N SER A 88 3.24 14.06 -0.95
CA SER A 88 4.66 14.46 -0.96
C SER A 88 4.96 15.69 -1.83
N GLY A 89 4.12 15.98 -2.82
CA GLY A 89 4.37 17.01 -3.84
C GLY A 89 5.41 16.61 -4.90
N LEU A 90 5.98 15.39 -4.82
CA LEU A 90 6.96 14.88 -5.80
C LEU A 90 6.30 14.46 -7.12
N ILE A 91 4.99 14.22 -7.10
CA ILE A 91 4.18 14.02 -8.28
C ILE A 91 3.35 15.29 -8.47
N SER A 92 3.52 15.97 -9.60
CA SER A 92 2.77 17.20 -9.89
C SER A 92 1.27 16.91 -10.02
N LYS A 93 0.43 17.93 -9.82
CA LYS A 93 -1.04 17.75 -9.95
C LYS A 93 -1.44 17.26 -11.34
N ASP A 94 -0.74 17.71 -12.38
CA ASP A 94 -1.04 17.34 -13.77
C ASP A 94 -0.73 15.86 -14.03
N GLU A 95 0.30 15.31 -13.36
CA GLU A 95 0.68 13.91 -13.45
C GLU A 95 -0.16 13.02 -12.52
N LEU A 96 -0.61 13.58 -11.38
CA LEU A 96 -1.19 12.82 -10.27
C LEU A 96 -2.44 12.06 -10.67
N ALA A 97 -3.32 12.66 -11.48
CA ALA A 97 -4.54 12.00 -11.96
C ALA A 97 -4.24 10.75 -12.80
N TYR A 98 -3.24 10.85 -13.67
CA TYR A 98 -2.80 9.73 -14.50
C TYR A 98 -2.12 8.65 -13.66
N LYS A 99 -1.21 9.04 -12.76
CA LYS A 99 -0.48 8.14 -11.85
C LYS A 99 -1.43 7.36 -10.96
N PHE A 100 -2.38 8.05 -10.31
CA PHE A 100 -3.38 7.46 -9.43
C PHE A 100 -4.20 6.37 -10.14
N LYS A 101 -4.61 6.64 -11.36
CA LYS A 101 -5.45 5.72 -12.14
C LYS A 101 -4.68 4.54 -12.74
N ASN A 102 -3.40 4.74 -13.11
CA ASN A 102 -2.70 3.79 -13.98
C ASN A 102 -1.41 3.21 -13.40
N GLU A 103 -0.69 3.93 -12.55
CA GLU A 103 0.70 3.61 -12.23
C GLU A 103 1.02 3.54 -10.73
N ILE A 104 0.03 3.75 -9.86
CA ILE A 104 0.14 3.51 -8.42
C ILE A 104 -0.64 2.24 -8.08
N HIS A 105 0.02 1.32 -7.38
CA HIS A 105 -0.51 0.01 -7.05
C HIS A 105 -0.32 -0.30 -5.56
N ALA A 106 -1.18 -1.18 -5.05
CA ALA A 106 -1.17 -1.59 -3.65
C ALA A 106 -1.66 -3.03 -3.50
N ASN A 107 -1.09 -3.78 -2.56
CA ASN A 107 -1.57 -5.11 -2.20
C ASN A 107 -1.80 -5.19 -0.70
N GLU A 108 -2.91 -5.81 -0.31
CA GLU A 108 -3.23 -6.07 1.08
C GLU A 108 -3.92 -7.43 1.22
N ILE A 109 -3.53 -8.20 2.23
CA ILE A 109 -4.08 -9.54 2.49
C ILE A 109 -5.28 -9.49 3.44
N VAL A 110 -5.34 -8.49 4.32
CA VAL A 110 -6.40 -8.36 5.32
C VAL A 110 -7.54 -7.52 4.76
N LEU A 111 -8.70 -8.13 4.58
CA LEU A 111 -9.88 -7.49 3.97
C LEU A 111 -10.24 -6.14 4.61
N LEU A 112 -10.20 -6.04 5.94
CA LEU A 112 -10.53 -4.79 6.62
C LEU A 112 -9.48 -3.71 6.36
N ALA A 113 -8.19 -4.07 6.37
CA ALA A 113 -7.10 -3.14 6.03
C ALA A 113 -7.21 -2.66 4.58
N TYR A 114 -7.52 -3.57 3.65
CA TYR A 114 -7.79 -3.27 2.25
C TYR A 114 -8.86 -2.16 2.10
N TYR A 115 -10.01 -2.29 2.75
CA TYR A 115 -11.05 -1.26 2.68
C TYR A 115 -10.63 0.06 3.30
N ILE A 116 -9.93 0.02 4.44
CA ILE A 116 -9.42 1.23 5.09
C ILE A 116 -8.39 1.92 4.20
N ALA A 117 -7.47 1.16 3.60
CA ALA A 117 -6.48 1.71 2.68
C ALA A 117 -7.15 2.37 1.47
N ALA A 118 -8.10 1.69 0.84
CA ALA A 118 -8.83 2.24 -0.30
C ALA A 118 -9.47 3.59 0.05
N ILE A 119 -10.25 3.65 1.15
CA ILE A 119 -10.91 4.87 1.60
C ILE A 119 -9.89 5.98 1.92
N ASN A 120 -8.80 5.68 2.63
CA ASN A 120 -7.77 6.66 2.98
C ASN A 120 -7.10 7.24 1.72
N ILE A 121 -6.73 6.38 0.79
CA ILE A 121 -6.06 6.76 -0.47
C ILE A 121 -6.99 7.64 -1.32
N GLU A 122 -8.23 7.21 -1.51
CA GLU A 122 -9.26 7.94 -2.26
C GLU A 122 -9.56 9.31 -1.66
N GLN A 123 -9.69 9.38 -0.33
CA GLN A 123 -9.94 10.63 0.36
C GLN A 123 -8.76 11.61 0.21
N VAL A 124 -7.53 11.13 0.34
CA VAL A 124 -6.33 11.97 0.14
C VAL A 124 -6.26 12.48 -1.29
N PHE A 125 -6.47 11.61 -2.28
CA PHE A 125 -6.49 12.00 -3.69
C PHE A 125 -7.56 13.06 -3.95
N HIS A 126 -8.79 12.84 -3.50
CA HIS A 126 -9.90 13.79 -3.67
C HIS A 126 -9.61 15.15 -3.01
N ASN A 127 -8.98 15.16 -1.84
CA ASN A 127 -8.61 16.41 -1.15
C ASN A 127 -7.54 17.22 -1.90
N ILE A 128 -6.64 16.56 -2.63
CA ILE A 128 -5.59 17.21 -3.43
C ILE A 128 -6.16 17.72 -4.76
N MET A 129 -6.96 16.87 -5.43
CA MET A 129 -7.43 17.15 -6.79
C MET A 129 -8.75 17.91 -6.84
N GLY A 130 -9.63 17.70 -5.84
CA GLY A 130 -11.03 18.15 -5.91
C GLY A 130 -11.84 17.40 -6.97
N GLY A 131 -13.03 17.92 -7.31
CA GLY A 131 -13.89 17.36 -8.34
C GLY A 131 -14.68 16.12 -7.90
N ASP A 132 -15.08 15.29 -8.88
CA ASP A 132 -15.87 14.11 -8.64
C ASP A 132 -15.05 13.00 -7.98
N TYR A 133 -15.75 12.13 -7.25
CA TYR A 133 -15.12 10.97 -6.62
C TYR A 133 -14.55 10.01 -7.65
N VAL A 134 -13.28 9.59 -7.43
CA VAL A 134 -12.57 8.62 -8.26
C VAL A 134 -12.12 7.45 -7.38
N PRO A 135 -12.59 6.22 -7.64
CA PRO A 135 -12.15 5.05 -6.88
C PRO A 135 -10.69 4.70 -7.17
N PHE A 136 -9.99 4.17 -6.16
CA PHE A 136 -8.63 3.67 -6.31
C PHE A 136 -8.64 2.22 -6.80
N GLU A 137 -8.56 2.04 -8.10
CA GLU A 137 -8.54 0.72 -8.73
C GLU A 137 -7.16 0.01 -8.66
N GLY A 138 -6.12 0.71 -8.21
CA GLY A 138 -4.76 0.18 -8.09
C GLY A 138 -4.58 -0.84 -6.96
N ILE A 139 -5.53 -0.93 -6.02
CA ILE A 139 -5.41 -1.84 -4.87
C ILE A 139 -5.98 -3.23 -5.18
N CYS A 140 -5.24 -4.28 -4.76
CA CYS A 140 -5.64 -5.67 -4.85
C CYS A 140 -5.71 -6.32 -3.46
N LEU A 141 -6.80 -7.06 -3.20
CA LEU A 141 -6.88 -7.97 -2.06
C LEU A 141 -6.15 -9.25 -2.43
N THR A 142 -4.93 -9.43 -1.93
CA THR A 142 -4.10 -10.58 -2.29
C THR A 142 -2.96 -10.78 -1.31
N ASP A 143 -2.53 -12.04 -1.18
CA ASP A 143 -1.23 -12.34 -0.59
C ASP A 143 -0.15 -12.08 -1.64
N THR A 144 0.75 -11.14 -1.36
CA THR A 144 1.83 -10.78 -2.28
C THR A 144 2.81 -11.94 -2.51
N PHE A 145 3.07 -12.76 -1.50
CA PHE A 145 3.94 -13.92 -1.62
C PHE A 145 3.32 -15.07 -2.42
N ALA A 146 1.98 -15.19 -2.37
CA ALA A 146 1.22 -16.20 -3.13
C ALA A 146 0.67 -15.66 -4.47
N LEU A 147 1.13 -14.50 -4.93
CA LEU A 147 0.59 -13.82 -6.12
C LEU A 147 0.61 -14.70 -7.38
N TYR A 148 1.57 -15.62 -7.48
CA TYR A 148 1.74 -16.53 -8.61
C TYR A 148 1.09 -17.91 -8.42
N GLU A 149 0.50 -18.19 -7.25
CA GLU A 149 -0.27 -19.40 -7.03
C GLU A 149 -1.60 -19.36 -7.80
N LYS A 150 -2.21 -20.54 -8.01
CA LYS A 150 -3.48 -20.65 -8.76
C LYS A 150 -4.58 -19.85 -8.07
N ASP A 151 -5.51 -19.35 -8.88
CA ASP A 151 -6.66 -18.55 -8.44
C ASP A 151 -7.37 -19.20 -7.24
N ASP A 152 -7.47 -18.44 -6.16
CA ASP A 152 -8.06 -18.82 -4.89
C ASP A 152 -9.58 -18.59 -4.90
N LEU A 153 -10.31 -19.23 -3.96
CA LEU A 153 -11.77 -19.09 -3.77
C LEU A 153 -12.24 -17.62 -3.66
N VAL A 154 -11.35 -16.71 -3.22
CA VAL A 154 -11.59 -15.26 -3.20
C VAL A 154 -11.80 -14.70 -4.61
N SER A 155 -11.26 -15.33 -5.64
CA SER A 155 -11.37 -14.89 -7.05
C SER A 155 -12.79 -15.01 -7.59
N GLU A 156 -13.59 -15.93 -7.09
CA GLU A 156 -14.99 -16.11 -7.50
C GLU A 156 -15.92 -15.06 -6.89
N VAL A 157 -15.61 -14.60 -5.67
CA VAL A 157 -16.44 -13.62 -4.93
C VAL A 157 -16.14 -12.19 -5.33
N LEU A 158 -14.91 -11.91 -5.80
CA LEU A 158 -14.44 -10.58 -6.18
C LEU A 158 -13.89 -10.58 -7.62
N ALA A 159 -14.76 -10.72 -8.61
CA ALA A 159 -14.38 -10.77 -10.03
C ALA A 159 -13.50 -9.58 -10.47
N ASP A 160 -13.82 -8.37 -10.00
CA ASP A 160 -13.02 -7.16 -10.27
C ASP A 160 -11.62 -7.24 -9.68
N ASN A 161 -11.48 -7.79 -8.47
CA ASN A 161 -10.18 -8.00 -7.83
C ASN A 161 -9.29 -8.95 -8.64
N SER A 162 -9.86 -10.04 -9.15
CA SER A 162 -9.13 -11.01 -9.98
C SER A 162 -8.65 -10.39 -11.29
N THR A 163 -9.43 -9.51 -11.88
CA THR A 163 -9.05 -8.75 -13.08
C THR A 163 -7.92 -7.78 -12.79
N ARG A 164 -7.98 -7.04 -11.67
CA ARG A 164 -6.91 -6.14 -11.21
C ARG A 164 -5.61 -6.90 -10.93
N ARG A 165 -5.67 -8.05 -10.23
CA ARG A 165 -4.50 -8.92 -9.99
C ARG A 165 -3.85 -9.38 -11.28
N ARG A 166 -4.63 -9.87 -12.26
CA ARG A 166 -4.11 -10.29 -13.56
C ARG A 166 -3.47 -9.15 -14.35
N LYS A 167 -4.03 -7.95 -14.27
CA LYS A 167 -3.45 -6.74 -14.86
C LYS A 167 -2.13 -6.39 -14.17
N GLN A 168 -2.10 -6.36 -12.84
CA GLN A 168 -0.93 -6.01 -12.04
C GLN A 168 0.26 -6.94 -12.30
N LYS A 169 0.03 -8.26 -12.43
CA LYS A 169 1.08 -9.25 -12.77
C LYS A 169 1.82 -8.99 -14.09
N LYS A 170 1.25 -8.22 -15.00
CA LYS A 170 1.81 -7.92 -16.32
C LYS A 170 2.55 -6.59 -16.36
N LEU A 171 2.55 -5.83 -15.29
CA LEU A 171 3.17 -4.51 -15.24
C LEU A 171 4.68 -4.61 -15.06
N ASP A 172 5.39 -3.68 -15.68
CA ASP A 172 6.82 -3.43 -15.42
C ASP A 172 6.93 -2.52 -14.20
N ILE A 173 6.90 -3.12 -13.00
CA ILE A 173 7.04 -2.39 -11.74
C ILE A 173 8.46 -1.86 -11.62
N ARG A 174 8.60 -0.55 -11.49
CA ARG A 174 9.88 0.15 -11.35
C ARG A 174 10.22 0.50 -9.91
N VAL A 175 9.21 0.71 -9.09
CA VAL A 175 9.38 1.12 -7.70
C VAL A 175 8.57 0.21 -6.79
N ILE A 176 9.24 -0.36 -5.81
CA ILE A 176 8.62 -1.13 -4.73
C ILE A 176 8.94 -0.40 -3.43
N VAL A 177 7.92 0.09 -2.74
CA VAL A 177 8.03 0.73 -1.44
C VAL A 177 7.05 0.11 -0.47
N GLY A 178 7.44 -0.09 0.77
CA GLY A 178 6.55 -0.66 1.77
C GLY A 178 7.31 -1.14 3.00
N ASN A 179 6.56 -1.53 4.03
CA ASN A 179 7.09 -2.17 5.21
C ASN A 179 6.61 -3.62 5.25
N PRO A 180 7.43 -4.60 4.79
CA PRO A 180 7.02 -6.00 4.78
C PRO A 180 6.75 -6.51 6.21
N PRO A 181 5.81 -7.45 6.37
CA PRO A 181 5.50 -8.03 7.67
C PRO A 181 6.76 -8.69 8.27
N PHE A 182 7.02 -8.43 9.55
CA PHE A 182 8.12 -9.02 10.31
C PHE A 182 7.76 -10.47 10.64
N LEU A 183 7.98 -11.36 9.69
CA LEU A 183 7.80 -12.78 9.89
C LEU A 183 9.06 -13.32 10.59
N GLY A 184 8.92 -13.76 11.83
CA GLY A 184 10.00 -14.50 12.49
C GLY A 184 10.39 -15.71 11.62
N ALA A 185 11.65 -16.11 11.65
CA ALA A 185 12.25 -17.18 10.83
C ALA A 185 11.42 -18.49 10.74
N LYS A 186 10.55 -18.74 11.71
CA LYS A 186 9.63 -19.89 11.74
C LYS A 186 8.48 -19.82 10.71
N LEU A 187 8.09 -18.61 10.27
CA LEU A 187 7.02 -18.41 9.28
C LEU A 187 7.59 -18.34 7.86
N LEU A 188 8.78 -17.78 7.69
CA LEU A 188 9.54 -17.86 6.43
C LEU A 188 9.79 -19.31 6.01
N ARG A 189 10.09 -20.22 6.96
CA ARG A 189 10.22 -21.66 6.69
C ARG A 189 8.94 -22.34 6.17
N ARG A 190 7.76 -21.82 6.50
CA ARG A 190 6.49 -22.39 6.03
C ARG A 190 6.06 -21.87 4.65
N GLY A 191 6.48 -20.66 4.26
CA GLY A 191 6.10 -20.05 2.99
C GLY A 191 7.08 -20.29 1.84
N LEU A 192 8.38 -20.44 2.13
CA LEU A 192 9.42 -20.53 1.11
C LEU A 192 9.95 -21.97 0.86
N GLY A 193 9.43 -22.97 1.57
CA GLY A 193 10.02 -24.32 1.54
C GLY A 193 11.36 -24.40 2.30
N ASN A 194 11.75 -25.60 2.71
CA ASN A 194 12.97 -25.83 3.52
C ASN A 194 14.28 -25.47 2.77
N ASP A 195 14.24 -25.33 1.45
CA ASP A 195 15.44 -25.23 0.61
C ASP A 195 16.08 -23.84 0.57
N TYR A 196 15.36 -22.78 1.01
CA TYR A 196 15.89 -21.41 0.99
C TYR A 196 16.57 -20.94 2.29
N VAL A 197 16.45 -21.69 3.37
CA VAL A 197 16.95 -21.27 4.71
C VAL A 197 18.35 -21.80 5.00
N GLU A 198 18.85 -22.73 4.21
CA GLU A 198 20.23 -23.28 4.39
C GLU A 198 21.32 -22.42 3.70
N THR A 199 20.95 -21.38 2.96
CA THR A 199 21.87 -20.54 2.16
C THR A 199 22.08 -19.12 2.73
N LEU A 200 21.52 -18.80 3.89
CA LEU A 200 21.74 -17.55 4.64
C LEU A 200 22.34 -17.84 6.01
#